data_a478a00cd42ff630d25e6814418c994d
#
_entry.id   a478a00cd42ff630d25e6814418c994d
#
_cell.length_a   1.000
_cell.length_b   1.000
_cell.length_c   1.000
_cell.angle_alpha   90.00
_cell.angle_beta   90.00
_cell.angle_gamma   90.00
#
_symmetry.space_group_name_H-M   'P 1'
#
loop_
_entity.id
_entity.type
_entity.pdbx_description
1 polymer ?
#
loop_
_entity_poly.entity_id
_entity_poly.type
_entity_poly.pdbx_seq_one_letter_code
_entity_poly.pdbx_strand_id
1 'polypeptide(L)'
;TTAQKQNKLKLQHAHVGPEWMLKLNSIGAEFGKMSYVSAMTDVTGFGLLGHLCEMCEASNASAEIQFEKIPWIDKEILEDYLQQGCIPGGTNRNWDSYGHKIALQNEAQKNILADPQTSGGLLVAIESSHEDEFIRFCLQNELPLEPFGTIVAKKEKVISIV
;
A
#
# COMPACT_ATOMS: atom_id res chain seq x y z
N THR A 1 11.44 0.23 11.33
CA THR A 1 11.27 0.43 12.78
C THR A 1 11.31 -0.87 13.58
N THR A 2 10.66 -1.96 13.13
CA THR A 2 10.67 -3.26 13.86
C THR A 2 12.08 -3.84 13.97
N ALA A 3 12.86 -3.83 12.90
CA ALA A 3 14.27 -4.24 12.93
C ALA A 3 15.09 -3.44 13.96
N GLN A 4 14.85 -2.14 14.06
CA GLN A 4 15.49 -1.28 15.06
C GLN A 4 15.12 -1.69 16.49
N LYS A 5 13.83 -1.92 16.76
CA LYS A 5 13.35 -2.38 18.08
C LYS A 5 13.91 -3.75 18.48
N GLN A 6 14.21 -4.59 17.49
CA GLN A 6 14.81 -5.92 17.69
C GLN A 6 16.35 -5.90 17.68
N ASN A 7 17.00 -4.74 17.60
CA ASN A 7 18.46 -4.58 17.47
C ASN A 7 19.06 -5.32 16.26
N LYS A 8 18.29 -5.42 15.17
CA LYS A 8 18.70 -6.08 13.90
C LYS A 8 18.98 -5.07 12.79
N LEU A 9 18.64 -3.78 13.01
CA LEU A 9 18.81 -2.75 11.97
C LEU A 9 20.31 -2.55 11.68
N LYS A 10 20.71 -2.77 10.42
CA LYS A 10 22.05 -2.48 9.94
C LYS A 10 22.24 -0.96 9.87
N LEU A 11 23.40 -0.46 10.29
CA LEU A 11 23.70 0.97 10.35
C LEU A 11 23.50 1.65 8.97
N GLN A 12 23.91 0.98 7.90
CA GLN A 12 23.75 1.47 6.53
C GLN A 12 22.29 1.63 6.08
N HIS A 13 21.32 1.00 6.75
CA HIS A 13 19.90 1.11 6.44
C HIS A 13 19.15 2.09 7.39
N ALA A 14 19.86 2.71 8.33
CA ALA A 14 19.23 3.54 9.35
C ALA A 14 18.50 4.79 8.78
N HIS A 15 18.92 5.26 7.60
CA HIS A 15 18.34 6.42 6.93
C HIS A 15 17.05 6.10 6.14
N VAL A 16 16.86 4.86 5.68
CA VAL A 16 15.80 4.46 4.76
C VAL A 16 14.40 4.80 5.29
N GLY A 17 14.08 4.37 6.52
CA GLY A 17 12.78 4.65 7.12
C GLY A 17 12.52 6.15 7.31
N PRO A 18 13.43 6.90 7.97
CA PRO A 18 13.26 8.35 8.15
C PRO A 18 13.08 9.12 6.83
N GLU A 19 13.83 8.81 5.79
CA GLU A 19 13.71 9.48 4.49
C GLU A 19 12.30 9.33 3.90
N TRP A 20 11.71 8.14 3.96
CA TRP A 20 10.35 7.92 3.49
C TRP A 20 9.30 8.55 4.40
N MET A 21 9.47 8.48 5.72
CA MET A 21 8.54 9.09 6.69
C MET A 21 8.49 10.62 6.62
N LEU A 22 9.53 11.27 6.09
CA LEU A 22 9.58 12.72 5.92
C LEU A 22 8.97 13.21 4.60
N LYS A 23 8.67 12.32 3.66
CA LYS A 23 7.99 12.69 2.41
C LYS A 23 6.54 13.06 2.68
N LEU A 24 6.15 14.26 2.26
CA LEU A 24 4.80 14.76 2.43
C LEU A 24 3.89 14.27 1.30
N ASN A 25 2.65 13.96 1.64
CA ASN A 25 1.58 13.62 0.69
C ASN A 25 0.92 14.85 0.06
N SER A 26 1.63 15.97 -0.07
CA SER A 26 1.09 17.27 -0.53
C SER A 26 0.46 17.21 -1.93
N ILE A 27 0.96 16.32 -2.78
CA ILE A 27 0.40 16.08 -4.12
C ILE A 27 -1.06 15.63 -4.09
N GLY A 28 -1.50 15.03 -2.99
CA GLY A 28 -2.90 14.64 -2.80
C GLY A 28 -3.87 15.81 -2.90
N ALA A 29 -3.43 17.05 -2.59
CA ALA A 29 -4.24 18.24 -2.79
C ALA A 29 -4.52 18.51 -4.27
N GLU A 30 -3.60 18.16 -5.16
CA GLU A 30 -3.81 18.27 -6.61
C GLU A 30 -4.68 17.11 -7.11
N PHE A 31 -4.44 15.89 -6.66
CA PHE A 31 -5.27 14.73 -6.99
C PHE A 31 -6.75 14.97 -6.61
N GLY A 32 -7.02 15.56 -5.44
CA GLY A 32 -8.37 15.86 -4.99
C GLY A 32 -9.12 16.90 -5.83
N LYS A 33 -8.45 17.61 -6.75
CA LYS A 33 -9.08 18.55 -7.71
C LYS A 33 -9.47 17.86 -9.02
N MET A 34 -8.97 16.65 -9.27
CA MET A 34 -9.21 15.90 -10.50
C MET A 34 -10.56 15.20 -10.43
N SER A 35 -11.48 15.52 -11.34
CA SER A 35 -12.85 14.98 -11.33
C SER A 35 -12.91 13.47 -11.53
N TYR A 36 -11.86 12.87 -12.10
CA TYR A 36 -11.75 11.45 -12.37
C TYR A 36 -11.05 10.66 -11.25
N VAL A 37 -10.62 11.31 -10.17
CA VAL A 37 -10.18 10.63 -8.95
C VAL A 37 -11.42 10.25 -8.15
N SER A 38 -11.72 8.95 -8.14
CA SER A 38 -12.96 8.41 -7.53
C SER A 38 -12.85 8.23 -6.01
N ALA A 39 -11.65 7.90 -5.53
CA ALA A 39 -11.37 7.76 -4.10
C ALA A 39 -9.87 7.91 -3.82
N MET A 40 -9.55 8.37 -2.63
CA MET A 40 -8.17 8.52 -2.17
C MET A 40 -8.11 8.41 -0.65
N THR A 41 -7.08 7.74 -0.13
CA THR A 41 -6.75 7.71 1.30
C THR A 41 -5.23 7.64 1.48
N ASP A 42 -4.74 8.03 2.65
CA ASP A 42 -3.37 7.73 3.07
C ASP A 42 -3.28 6.32 3.65
N VAL A 43 -2.17 5.66 3.41
CA VAL A 43 -1.89 4.31 3.93
C VAL A 43 -1.16 4.45 5.26
N THR A 44 -1.80 4.01 6.33
CA THR A 44 -1.30 4.13 7.71
C THR A 44 -1.40 2.82 8.50
N GLY A 45 -1.93 2.85 9.69
CA GLY A 45 -1.88 1.76 10.67
C GLY A 45 -2.55 0.45 10.28
N PHE A 46 -3.52 0.48 9.37
CA PHE A 46 -4.18 -0.75 8.88
C PHE A 46 -3.44 -1.42 7.70
N GLY A 47 -2.34 -0.83 7.22
CA GLY A 47 -1.60 -1.32 6.07
C GLY A 47 -2.37 -1.11 4.75
N LEU A 48 -1.73 -1.49 3.64
CA LEU A 48 -2.33 -1.32 2.31
C LEU A 48 -3.68 -2.06 2.21
N LEU A 49 -3.74 -3.31 2.66
CA LEU A 49 -4.96 -4.12 2.56
C LEU A 49 -6.12 -3.55 3.38
N GLY A 50 -5.86 -3.04 4.59
CA GLY A 50 -6.90 -2.48 5.42
C GLY A 50 -7.53 -1.24 4.79
N HIS A 51 -6.71 -0.29 4.35
CA HIS A 51 -7.21 0.93 3.71
C HIS A 51 -7.87 0.67 2.35
N LEU A 52 -7.37 -0.28 1.56
CA LEU A 52 -8.04 -0.71 0.33
C LEU A 52 -9.39 -1.39 0.62
N CYS A 53 -9.48 -2.19 1.69
CA CYS A 53 -10.75 -2.77 2.14
C CYS A 53 -11.77 -1.67 2.47
N GLU A 54 -11.37 -0.66 3.25
CA GLU A 54 -12.24 0.46 3.61
C GLU A 54 -12.76 1.20 2.37
N MET A 55 -11.87 1.50 1.41
CA MET A 55 -12.27 2.14 0.14
C MET A 55 -13.26 1.29 -0.66
N CYS A 56 -13.00 -0.02 -0.80
CA CYS A 56 -13.86 -0.93 -1.54
C CYS A 56 -15.23 -1.11 -0.85
N GLU A 57 -15.27 -1.28 0.46
CA GLU A 57 -16.51 -1.45 1.22
C GLU A 57 -17.37 -0.18 1.17
N ALA A 58 -16.77 1.00 1.33
CA ALA A 58 -17.49 2.26 1.23
C ALA A 58 -18.09 2.49 -0.17
N SER A 59 -17.46 1.95 -1.20
CA SER A 59 -17.90 2.05 -2.61
C SER A 59 -18.74 0.85 -3.07
N ASN A 60 -19.04 -0.12 -2.21
CA ASN A 60 -19.70 -1.38 -2.54
C ASN A 60 -19.03 -2.11 -3.72
N ALA A 61 -17.69 -2.13 -3.72
CA ALA A 61 -16.84 -2.69 -4.76
C ALA A 61 -15.87 -3.74 -4.19
N SER A 62 -15.05 -4.31 -5.05
CA SER A 62 -13.90 -5.18 -4.72
C SER A 62 -12.68 -4.73 -5.51
N ALA A 63 -11.50 -5.22 -5.14
CA ALA A 63 -10.26 -4.94 -5.84
C ALA A 63 -9.51 -6.23 -6.21
N GLU A 64 -8.90 -6.22 -7.38
CA GLU A 64 -7.89 -7.19 -7.80
C GLU A 64 -6.55 -6.48 -7.89
N ILE A 65 -5.54 -6.93 -7.15
CA ILE A 65 -4.22 -6.29 -7.12
C ILE A 65 -3.11 -7.26 -7.50
N GLN A 66 -2.13 -6.74 -8.21
CA GLN A 66 -0.96 -7.47 -8.69
C GLN A 66 0.20 -7.22 -7.72
N PHE A 67 0.54 -8.24 -6.93
CA PHE A 67 1.54 -8.11 -5.87
C PHE A 67 2.88 -7.56 -6.38
N GLU A 68 3.33 -8.02 -7.54
CA GLU A 68 4.62 -7.64 -8.11
C GLU A 68 4.70 -6.18 -8.57
N LYS A 69 3.54 -5.53 -8.76
CA LYS A 69 3.45 -4.12 -9.17
C LYS A 69 3.29 -3.14 -8.00
N ILE A 70 3.10 -3.66 -6.79
CA ILE A 70 3.00 -2.79 -5.62
C ILE A 70 4.35 -2.10 -5.40
N PRO A 71 4.40 -0.77 -5.25
CA PRO A 71 5.65 -0.07 -5.03
C PRO A 71 6.22 -0.38 -3.65
N TRP A 72 7.49 -0.72 -3.58
CA TRP A 72 8.22 -1.04 -2.36
C TRP A 72 9.20 0.09 -2.03
N ILE A 73 9.46 0.30 -0.74
CA ILE A 73 10.50 1.24 -0.30
C ILE A 73 11.86 0.81 -0.84
N ASP A 74 12.24 -0.43 -0.55
CA ASP A 74 13.44 -1.12 -1.03
C ASP A 74 13.19 -2.62 -0.85
N LYS A 75 13.04 -3.33 -1.95
CA LYS A 75 12.63 -4.74 -1.93
C LYS A 75 13.66 -5.62 -1.23
N GLU A 76 14.94 -5.44 -1.55
CA GLU A 76 16.02 -6.28 -1.00
C GLU A 76 16.17 -6.07 0.51
N ILE A 77 16.14 -4.81 0.95
CA ILE A 77 16.20 -4.47 2.37
C ILE A 77 15.01 -5.04 3.12
N LEU A 78 13.80 -4.91 2.57
CA LEU A 78 12.59 -5.38 3.21
C LEU A 78 12.57 -6.92 3.32
N GLU A 79 12.93 -7.63 2.25
CA GLU A 79 13.03 -9.08 2.23
C GLU A 79 14.05 -9.61 3.25
N ASP A 80 15.24 -8.98 3.35
CA ASP A 80 16.26 -9.34 4.35
C ASP A 80 15.70 -9.27 5.78
N TYR A 81 14.98 -8.19 6.13
CA TYR A 81 14.39 -8.06 7.45
C TYR A 81 13.19 -8.96 7.70
N LEU A 82 12.38 -9.24 6.68
CA LEU A 82 11.29 -10.22 6.79
C LEU A 82 11.81 -11.63 7.06
N GLN A 83 12.86 -12.07 6.37
CA GLN A 83 13.53 -13.35 6.61
C GLN A 83 14.08 -13.45 8.05
N GLN A 84 14.47 -12.34 8.64
CA GLN A 84 14.91 -12.28 10.04
C GLN A 84 13.74 -12.20 11.03
N GLY A 85 12.50 -12.27 10.60
CA GLY A 85 11.30 -12.20 11.44
C GLY A 85 11.01 -10.78 11.96
N CYS A 86 11.46 -9.73 11.26
CA CYS A 86 11.17 -8.35 11.64
C CYS A 86 9.75 -7.94 11.22
N ILE A 87 8.74 -8.67 11.68
CA ILE A 87 7.33 -8.43 11.41
C ILE A 87 6.71 -7.67 12.58
N PRO A 88 6.06 -6.51 12.36
CA PRO A 88 5.37 -5.77 13.42
C PRO A 88 4.23 -6.59 14.03
N GLY A 89 4.07 -6.52 15.34
CA GLY A 89 2.92 -7.17 16.00
C GLY A 89 1.56 -6.63 15.56
N GLY A 90 1.52 -5.44 14.97
CA GLY A 90 0.33 -4.85 14.35
C GLY A 90 -0.16 -5.62 13.13
N THR A 91 0.74 -6.25 12.35
CA THR A 91 0.42 -7.03 11.16
C THR A 91 -0.59 -8.16 11.45
N ASN A 92 -0.36 -8.92 12.53
CA ASN A 92 -1.29 -9.99 12.90
C ASN A 92 -2.64 -9.42 13.40
N ARG A 93 -2.65 -8.35 14.20
CA ARG A 93 -3.90 -7.70 14.62
C ARG A 93 -4.70 -7.16 13.43
N ASN A 94 -4.04 -6.55 12.47
CA ASN A 94 -4.66 -6.12 11.21
C ASN A 94 -5.29 -7.31 10.48
N TRP A 95 -4.52 -8.39 10.33
CA TRP A 95 -5.01 -9.60 9.68
C TRP A 95 -6.20 -10.24 10.39
N ASP A 96 -6.17 -10.33 11.71
CA ASP A 96 -7.29 -10.84 12.51
C ASP A 96 -8.57 -10.02 12.30
N SER A 97 -8.43 -8.71 12.04
CA SER A 97 -9.54 -7.79 11.83
C SER A 97 -10.22 -7.95 10.47
N TYR A 98 -9.46 -8.03 9.39
CA TYR A 98 -10.02 -7.99 8.02
C TYR A 98 -9.54 -9.12 7.09
N GLY A 99 -8.62 -9.98 7.51
CA GLY A 99 -8.03 -11.02 6.67
C GLY A 99 -9.06 -11.99 6.08
N HIS A 100 -10.19 -12.20 6.77
CA HIS A 100 -11.30 -13.02 6.27
C HIS A 100 -11.93 -12.47 4.97
N LYS A 101 -11.72 -11.18 4.65
CA LYS A 101 -12.20 -10.50 3.44
C LYS A 101 -11.21 -10.59 2.27
N ILE A 102 -10.00 -11.11 2.49
CA ILE A 102 -8.88 -11.08 1.55
C ILE A 102 -8.62 -12.48 1.00
N ALA A 103 -8.34 -12.59 -0.29
CA ALA A 103 -7.77 -13.78 -0.91
C ALA A 103 -6.27 -13.55 -1.17
N LEU A 104 -5.41 -14.23 -0.39
CA LEU A 104 -3.96 -14.24 -0.56
C LEU A 104 -3.48 -15.53 -1.20
N GLN A 105 -2.29 -15.48 -1.80
CA GLN A 105 -1.60 -16.65 -2.33
C GLN A 105 -0.65 -17.28 -1.30
N ASN A 106 -0.08 -16.47 -0.39
CA ASN A 106 0.90 -16.93 0.60
C ASN A 106 1.02 -15.98 1.80
N GLU A 107 1.72 -16.45 2.85
CA GLU A 107 1.90 -15.69 4.09
C GLU A 107 2.83 -14.47 3.94
N ALA A 108 3.76 -14.50 3.00
CA ALA A 108 4.64 -13.35 2.75
C ALA A 108 3.84 -12.12 2.30
N GLN A 109 2.83 -12.30 1.45
CA GLN A 109 1.91 -11.25 1.04
C GLN A 109 1.18 -10.64 2.25
N LYS A 110 0.70 -11.46 3.19
CA LYS A 110 0.10 -10.97 4.45
C LYS A 110 1.07 -10.08 5.22
N ASN A 111 2.29 -10.56 5.42
CA ASN A 111 3.29 -9.88 6.25
C ASN A 111 3.71 -8.53 5.70
N ILE A 112 3.62 -8.35 4.39
CA ILE A 112 3.96 -7.11 3.70
C ILE A 112 2.75 -6.18 3.61
N LEU A 113 1.61 -6.70 3.17
CA LEU A 113 0.47 -5.87 2.79
C LEU A 113 -0.43 -5.49 3.97
N ALA A 114 -0.40 -6.27 5.07
CA ALA A 114 -1.07 -5.92 6.32
C ALA A 114 -0.14 -5.20 7.32
N ASP A 115 1.09 -4.86 6.90
CA ASP A 115 2.06 -4.14 7.73
C ASP A 115 1.58 -2.73 8.09
N PRO A 116 1.47 -2.38 9.39
CA PRO A 116 1.12 -1.02 9.79
C PRO A 116 2.21 -0.03 9.38
N GLN A 117 1.83 0.96 8.59
CA GLN A 117 2.73 1.93 8.00
C GLN A 117 2.79 3.24 8.80
N THR A 118 3.94 3.89 8.77
CA THR A 118 4.10 5.31 9.10
C THR A 118 4.44 6.03 7.82
N SER A 119 3.52 6.88 7.33
CA SER A 119 3.65 7.55 6.03
C SER A 119 3.78 6.56 4.85
N GLY A 120 2.82 5.67 4.72
CA GLY A 120 2.79 4.67 3.64
C GLY A 120 2.43 5.23 2.26
N GLY A 121 2.27 6.55 2.15
CA GLY A 121 1.91 7.21 0.89
C GLY A 121 0.40 7.31 0.68
N LEU A 122 0.00 7.63 -0.55
CA LEU A 122 -1.40 7.74 -0.95
C LEU A 122 -1.83 6.52 -1.76
N LEU A 123 -3.00 6.01 -1.45
CA LEU A 123 -3.74 5.04 -2.26
C LEU A 123 -4.82 5.79 -3.03
N VAL A 124 -4.79 5.73 -4.35
CA VAL A 124 -5.66 6.52 -5.23
C VAL A 124 -6.36 5.61 -6.22
N ALA A 125 -7.67 5.74 -6.32
CA ALA A 125 -8.49 5.10 -7.34
C ALA A 125 -8.96 6.14 -8.36
N ILE A 126 -8.75 5.87 -9.64
CA ILE A 126 -9.11 6.76 -10.74
C ILE A 126 -10.03 6.04 -11.74
N GLU A 127 -10.74 6.79 -12.54
CA GLU A 127 -11.46 6.25 -13.71
C GLU A 127 -10.46 5.75 -14.75
N SER A 128 -10.62 4.52 -15.23
CA SER A 128 -9.68 3.88 -16.17
C SER A 128 -9.50 4.64 -17.49
N SER A 129 -10.51 5.38 -17.93
CA SER A 129 -10.43 6.24 -19.12
C SER A 129 -9.43 7.39 -19.00
N HIS A 130 -8.98 7.72 -17.79
CA HIS A 130 -8.03 8.81 -17.50
C HIS A 130 -6.66 8.31 -17.02
N GLU A 131 -6.37 7.00 -17.15
CA GLU A 131 -5.12 6.40 -16.69
C GLU A 131 -3.88 7.08 -17.30
N ASP A 132 -3.85 7.24 -18.61
CA ASP A 132 -2.73 7.88 -19.33
C ASP A 132 -2.54 9.36 -18.92
N GLU A 133 -3.63 10.06 -18.64
CA GLU A 133 -3.60 11.45 -18.20
C GLU A 133 -3.01 11.54 -16.78
N PHE A 134 -3.47 10.69 -15.89
CA PHE A 134 -3.00 10.63 -14.51
C PHE A 134 -1.51 10.25 -14.43
N ILE A 135 -1.09 9.22 -15.17
CA ILE A 135 0.32 8.80 -15.23
C ILE A 135 1.20 9.94 -15.75
N ARG A 136 0.80 10.63 -16.80
CA ARG A 136 1.55 11.80 -17.31
C ARG A 136 1.67 12.91 -16.28
N PHE A 137 0.59 13.23 -15.57
CA PHE A 137 0.62 14.20 -14.48
C PHE A 137 1.60 13.76 -13.37
N CYS A 138 1.57 12.52 -12.97
CA CYS A 138 2.48 11.98 -11.97
C CYS A 138 3.95 12.08 -12.41
N LEU A 139 4.25 11.71 -13.65
CA LEU A 139 5.61 11.83 -14.20
C LEU A 139 6.12 13.28 -14.24
N GLN A 140 5.26 14.25 -14.59
CA GLN A 140 5.59 15.67 -14.56
C GLN A 140 5.89 16.21 -13.16
N ASN A 141 5.38 15.52 -12.13
CA ASN A 141 5.62 15.84 -10.72
C ASN A 141 6.65 14.89 -10.06
N GLU A 142 7.52 14.27 -10.86
CA GLU A 142 8.59 13.37 -10.39
C GLU A 142 8.09 12.16 -9.58
N LEU A 143 6.86 11.70 -9.86
CA LEU A 143 6.23 10.53 -9.28
C LEU A 143 6.03 9.46 -10.36
N PRO A 144 7.05 8.64 -10.68
CA PRO A 144 6.88 7.53 -11.59
C PRO A 144 6.00 6.46 -10.94
N LEU A 145 4.74 6.34 -11.40
CA LEU A 145 3.76 5.40 -10.88
C LEU A 145 3.29 4.45 -11.98
N GLU A 146 2.99 3.23 -11.58
CA GLU A 146 2.26 2.26 -12.39
C GLU A 146 1.04 1.78 -11.60
N PRO A 147 -0.11 1.54 -12.25
CA PRO A 147 -1.26 0.95 -11.58
C PRO A 147 -0.91 -0.48 -11.14
N PHE A 148 -1.20 -0.80 -9.89
CA PHE A 148 -0.96 -2.14 -9.35
C PHE A 148 -2.24 -2.95 -9.16
N GLY A 149 -3.41 -2.42 -9.54
CA GLY A 149 -4.68 -3.12 -9.38
C GLY A 149 -5.84 -2.44 -10.08
N THR A 150 -6.98 -3.11 -10.04
CA THR A 150 -8.22 -2.65 -10.63
C THR A 150 -9.37 -2.80 -9.63
N ILE A 151 -10.18 -1.75 -9.51
CA ILE A 151 -11.46 -1.81 -8.79
C ILE A 151 -12.47 -2.52 -9.68
N VAL A 152 -13.13 -3.52 -9.13
CA VAL A 152 -14.09 -4.36 -9.86
C VAL A 152 -15.44 -4.39 -9.14
N ALA A 153 -16.47 -4.92 -9.82
CA ALA A 153 -17.77 -5.16 -9.19
C ALA A 153 -17.60 -6.04 -7.95
N LYS A 154 -18.43 -5.80 -6.92
CA LYS A 154 -18.39 -6.51 -5.66
C LYS A 154 -18.34 -8.02 -5.82
N LYS A 155 -17.41 -8.66 -5.14
CA LYS A 155 -17.20 -10.10 -5.05
C LYS A 155 -17.34 -10.58 -3.61
N GLU A 156 -17.27 -11.90 -3.42
CA GLU A 156 -17.27 -12.51 -2.08
C GLU A 156 -16.06 -12.04 -1.25
N LYS A 157 -14.88 -12.05 -1.85
CA LYS A 157 -13.67 -11.43 -1.26
C LYS A 157 -13.58 -9.98 -1.70
N VAL A 158 -13.35 -9.12 -0.73
CA VAL A 158 -13.21 -7.68 -0.99
C VAL A 158 -11.94 -7.40 -1.79
N ILE A 159 -10.85 -8.08 -1.46
CA ILE A 159 -9.58 -7.97 -2.19
C ILE A 159 -9.09 -9.35 -2.59
N SER A 160 -8.61 -9.46 -3.83
CA SER A 160 -7.92 -10.65 -4.36
C SER A 160 -6.53 -10.26 -4.87
N ILE A 161 -5.50 -11.02 -4.45
CA ILE A 161 -4.16 -10.90 -4.99
C ILE A 161 -4.05 -11.84 -6.20
N VAL A 162 -3.71 -11.30 -7.36
CA VAL A 162 -3.65 -12.00 -8.66
C VAL A 162 -2.24 -11.96 -9.24
#